data_750a29601ba1de6f48cf66b9ecced00d
#
_entry.id   750a29601ba1de6f48cf66b9ecced00d
#
_cell.length_a   1.000
_cell.length_b   1.000
_cell.length_c   1.000
_cell.angle_alpha   90.00
_cell.angle_beta   90.00
_cell.angle_gamma   90.00
#
_symmetry.space_group_name_H-M   'P 1'
#
loop_
_entity.id
_entity.type
_entity.pdbx_description
1 polymer ?
#
loop_
_entity_poly.entity_id
_entity_poly.type
_entity_poly.pdbx_seq_one_letter_code
_entity_poly.pdbx_strand_id
1 'polypeptide(L)'
;MTRRKSKRLALPALAVMIAAAVAVPAFAQTAPRSTTLRAVGEVTFKANRYVKDSLRFNRDTVTIRKGGTLTISDITKQPHSFSLVKKGQIPRTMRQMENCFGKGPCDDLAVAHGAINPDTGEEQDPTTPLVNVGPAGFNQPGDSVLIPPSGKVKVKITGSSDKYYLCAIHPWMLGKVKVGR
;
A
#
# COMPACT_ATOMS: atom_id res chain seq x y z
N MET A 1 25.69 71.79 55.32
CA MET A 1 26.58 70.62 54.95
C MET A 1 25.68 69.41 54.73
N THR A 2 25.33 69.09 53.50
CA THR A 2 24.39 68.00 53.18
C THR A 2 25.17 66.97 52.34
N ARG A 3 25.44 65.80 52.93
CA ARG A 3 26.14 64.66 52.30
C ARG A 3 25.21 63.91 51.38
N ARG A 4 25.44 63.99 50.07
CA ARG A 4 24.77 63.14 49.07
C ARG A 4 25.33 61.72 49.13
N LYS A 5 24.46 60.76 49.44
CA LYS A 5 24.76 59.29 49.29
C LYS A 5 24.52 58.89 47.87
N SER A 6 25.59 58.49 47.18
CA SER A 6 25.50 57.86 45.84
C SER A 6 25.05 56.39 45.97
N LYS A 7 23.90 56.07 45.41
CA LYS A 7 23.44 54.67 45.24
C LYS A 7 24.14 54.06 44.02
N ARG A 8 24.93 53.03 44.23
CA ARG A 8 25.49 52.22 43.16
C ARG A 8 24.45 51.25 42.71
N LEU A 9 24.01 51.36 41.46
CA LEU A 9 23.18 50.34 40.78
C LEU A 9 24.08 49.15 40.43
N ALA A 10 23.73 47.97 40.94
CA ALA A 10 24.32 46.71 40.51
C ALA A 10 23.56 46.22 39.27
N LEU A 11 24.25 46.04 38.13
CA LEU A 11 23.71 45.37 36.96
C LEU A 11 23.71 43.85 37.20
N PRO A 12 22.60 43.15 36.91
CA PRO A 12 22.64 41.70 36.93
C PRO A 12 23.35 41.18 35.66
N ALA A 13 24.33 40.31 35.85
CA ALA A 13 24.98 39.58 34.77
C ALA A 13 24.02 38.58 34.15
N LEU A 14 23.62 38.81 32.90
CA LEU A 14 22.79 37.91 32.14
C LEU A 14 23.66 36.73 31.65
N ALA A 15 23.54 35.57 32.29
CA ALA A 15 24.20 34.34 31.85
C ALA A 15 23.45 33.78 30.62
N VAL A 16 24.03 33.93 29.42
CA VAL A 16 23.54 33.31 28.19
C VAL A 16 23.95 31.85 28.20
N MET A 17 22.99 30.96 28.46
CA MET A 17 23.17 29.51 28.28
C MET A 17 23.05 29.18 26.77
N ILE A 18 24.17 28.91 26.13
CA ILE A 18 24.21 28.38 24.76
C ILE A 18 23.87 26.89 24.84
N ALA A 19 22.64 26.53 24.55
CA ALA A 19 22.25 25.13 24.36
C ALA A 19 22.85 24.62 23.02
N ALA A 20 23.92 23.84 23.09
CA ALA A 20 24.47 23.16 21.95
C ALA A 20 23.45 22.07 21.51
N ALA A 21 22.72 22.33 20.43
CA ALA A 21 21.86 21.33 19.80
C ALA A 21 22.76 20.25 19.17
N VAL A 22 22.85 19.10 19.80
CA VAL A 22 23.48 17.91 19.22
C VAL A 22 22.60 17.41 18.09
N ALA A 23 22.98 17.71 16.84
CA ALA A 23 22.35 17.17 15.67
C ALA A 23 22.63 15.65 15.61
N VAL A 24 21.66 14.83 16.04
CA VAL A 24 21.72 13.39 15.88
C VAL A 24 21.60 13.10 14.38
N PRO A 25 22.60 12.45 13.74
CA PRO A 25 22.49 12.11 12.33
C PRO A 25 21.27 11.18 12.14
N ALA A 26 20.30 11.62 11.34
CA ALA A 26 19.19 10.79 10.93
C ALA A 26 19.74 9.68 10.02
N PHE A 27 19.94 8.50 10.56
CA PHE A 27 20.25 7.32 9.75
C PHE A 27 19.07 7.07 8.83
N ALA A 28 19.27 7.31 7.53
CA ALA A 28 18.30 6.95 6.51
C ALA A 28 18.06 5.43 6.60
N GLN A 29 16.92 5.03 7.13
CA GLN A 29 16.55 3.62 7.22
C GLN A 29 16.50 3.03 5.80
N THR A 30 17.39 2.11 5.51
CA THR A 30 17.37 1.38 4.24
C THR A 30 16.08 0.57 4.15
N ALA A 31 15.44 0.58 2.99
CA ALA A 31 14.22 -0.17 2.78
C ALA A 31 14.43 -1.67 3.03
N PRO A 32 13.48 -2.38 3.67
CA PRO A 32 13.66 -3.79 4.05
C PRO A 32 13.74 -4.70 2.82
N ARG A 33 14.50 -5.80 2.95
CA ARG A 33 14.61 -6.86 1.92
C ARG A 33 13.34 -7.69 1.79
N SER A 34 12.57 -7.77 2.86
CA SER A 34 11.30 -8.49 2.90
C SER A 34 10.29 -7.76 3.75
N THR A 35 9.04 -7.84 3.37
CA THR A 35 7.92 -7.27 4.14
C THR A 35 6.66 -8.08 3.89
N THR A 36 5.66 -7.89 4.76
CA THR A 36 4.38 -8.59 4.65
C THR A 36 3.24 -7.59 4.53
N LEU A 37 2.35 -7.84 3.59
CA LEU A 37 1.04 -7.20 3.43
C LEU A 37 -0.02 -8.24 3.78
N ARG A 38 -1.10 -7.84 4.47
CA ARG A 38 -2.17 -8.77 4.86
C ARG A 38 -3.51 -8.28 4.34
N ALA A 39 -4.27 -9.18 3.71
CA ALA A 39 -5.70 -9.00 3.52
C ALA A 39 -6.39 -9.32 4.84
N VAL A 40 -7.22 -8.42 5.33
CA VAL A 40 -7.90 -8.47 6.64
C VAL A 40 -9.33 -7.95 6.50
N GLY A 41 -10.16 -8.25 7.50
CA GLY A 41 -11.56 -7.83 7.54
C GLY A 41 -12.50 -9.00 7.28
N GLU A 42 -13.77 -8.67 7.18
CA GLU A 42 -14.85 -9.63 6.96
C GLU A 42 -16.01 -8.99 6.21
N VAL A 43 -16.83 -9.85 5.61
CA VAL A 43 -18.14 -9.45 5.07
C VAL A 43 -19.21 -9.98 6.03
N THR A 44 -20.07 -9.09 6.49
CA THR A 44 -21.23 -9.43 7.32
C THR A 44 -22.52 -9.08 6.59
N PHE A 45 -23.51 -9.96 6.69
CA PHE A 45 -24.81 -9.83 6.04
C PHE A 45 -25.92 -9.93 7.09
N LYS A 46 -26.89 -9.05 7.00
CA LYS A 46 -28.15 -9.16 7.76
C LYS A 46 -29.32 -8.90 6.81
N ALA A 47 -30.13 -9.92 6.57
CA ALA A 47 -31.28 -9.85 5.68
C ALA A 47 -32.16 -8.64 5.97
N ASN A 48 -32.59 -7.93 4.92
CA ASN A 48 -33.40 -6.71 4.95
C ASN A 48 -32.81 -5.55 5.80
N ARG A 49 -31.51 -5.57 6.11
CA ARG A 49 -30.88 -4.51 6.89
C ARG A 49 -29.61 -3.98 6.24
N TYR A 50 -28.57 -4.81 6.05
CA TYR A 50 -27.32 -4.38 5.49
C TYR A 50 -26.44 -5.51 4.97
N VAL A 51 -25.57 -5.15 4.04
CA VAL A 51 -24.31 -5.84 3.79
C VAL A 51 -23.20 -4.89 4.23
N LYS A 52 -22.30 -5.35 5.09
CA LYS A 52 -21.13 -4.60 5.52
C LYS A 52 -19.89 -5.35 5.09
N ASP A 53 -19.08 -4.71 4.26
CA ASP A 53 -17.78 -5.19 3.84
C ASP A 53 -16.71 -4.34 4.51
N SER A 54 -15.80 -5.00 5.23
CA SER A 54 -14.65 -4.38 5.90
C SER A 54 -13.31 -4.90 5.37
N LEU A 55 -13.34 -5.63 4.24
CA LEU A 55 -12.15 -6.17 3.60
C LEU A 55 -11.20 -5.05 3.18
N ARG A 56 -9.93 -5.18 3.52
CA ARG A 56 -8.88 -4.23 3.17
C ARG A 56 -7.50 -4.87 3.27
N PHE A 57 -6.52 -4.23 2.66
CA PHE A 57 -5.14 -4.47 3.05
C PHE A 57 -4.84 -3.75 4.37
N ASN A 58 -4.04 -4.36 5.24
CA ASN A 58 -3.72 -3.81 6.56
C ASN A 58 -2.81 -2.57 6.52
N ARG A 59 -2.33 -2.18 5.34
CA ARG A 59 -1.49 -1.00 5.10
C ARG A 59 -1.78 -0.40 3.74
N ASP A 60 -1.90 0.92 3.69
CA ASP A 60 -2.05 1.67 2.43
C ASP A 60 -0.70 1.86 1.71
N THR A 61 0.41 1.75 2.45
CA THR A 61 1.74 1.86 1.89
C THR A 61 2.65 0.78 2.46
N VAL A 62 3.31 0.09 1.55
CA VAL A 62 4.35 -0.91 1.86
C VAL A 62 5.68 -0.39 1.35
N THR A 63 6.71 -0.36 2.20
CA THR A 63 8.07 -0.01 1.78
C THR A 63 8.89 -1.29 1.64
N ILE A 64 9.60 -1.40 0.52
CA ILE A 64 10.47 -2.54 0.23
C ILE A 64 11.60 -2.08 -0.69
N ARG A 65 12.78 -2.69 -0.59
CA ARG A 65 13.86 -2.38 -1.54
C ARG A 65 13.65 -3.08 -2.89
N LYS A 66 14.27 -2.55 -3.92
CA LYS A 66 14.37 -3.23 -5.24
C LYS A 66 14.92 -4.64 -5.07
N GLY A 67 14.27 -5.63 -5.71
CA GLY A 67 14.60 -7.05 -5.60
C GLY A 67 14.16 -7.71 -4.30
N GLY A 68 13.47 -6.96 -3.42
CA GLY A 68 12.92 -7.48 -2.17
C GLY A 68 11.71 -8.39 -2.39
N THR A 69 11.43 -9.23 -1.40
CA THR A 69 10.30 -10.17 -1.41
C THR A 69 9.13 -9.59 -0.61
N LEU A 70 8.01 -9.34 -1.28
CA LEU A 70 6.74 -9.02 -0.66
C LEU A 70 5.96 -10.32 -0.44
N THR A 71 5.65 -10.61 0.81
CA THR A 71 4.72 -11.68 1.17
C THR A 71 3.32 -11.08 1.33
N ILE A 72 2.35 -11.59 0.59
CA ILE A 72 0.95 -11.24 0.77
C ILE A 72 0.26 -12.42 1.44
N SER A 73 -0.35 -12.21 2.60
CA SER A 73 -1.10 -13.24 3.31
C SER A 73 -2.54 -12.81 3.47
N ASP A 74 -3.42 -13.73 3.21
CA ASP A 74 -4.83 -13.57 3.48
C ASP A 74 -5.18 -14.24 4.83
N ILE A 75 -5.91 -13.51 5.68
CA ILE A 75 -6.50 -14.05 6.91
C ILE A 75 -8.03 -13.98 6.87
N THR A 76 -8.58 -13.73 5.69
CA THR A 76 -10.02 -13.72 5.42
C THR A 76 -10.48 -15.06 4.86
N LYS A 77 -11.77 -15.17 4.59
CA LYS A 77 -12.37 -16.33 3.91
C LYS A 77 -12.67 -16.06 2.43
N GLN A 78 -12.25 -14.91 1.91
CA GLN A 78 -12.50 -14.47 0.55
C GLN A 78 -11.22 -14.56 -0.29
N PRO A 79 -11.31 -14.89 -1.58
CA PRO A 79 -10.15 -14.77 -2.46
C PRO A 79 -9.78 -13.30 -2.68
N HIS A 80 -8.52 -13.04 -2.90
CA HIS A 80 -8.00 -11.70 -3.21
C HIS A 80 -7.02 -11.74 -4.38
N SER A 81 -6.65 -10.57 -4.88
CA SER A 81 -5.49 -10.42 -5.75
C SER A 81 -4.56 -9.33 -5.23
N PHE A 82 -3.30 -9.39 -5.66
CA PHE A 82 -2.38 -8.28 -5.57
C PHE A 82 -1.91 -7.94 -6.97
N SER A 83 -2.42 -6.84 -7.50
CA SER A 83 -2.30 -6.50 -8.92
C SER A 83 -1.72 -5.11 -9.07
N LEU A 84 -0.61 -4.97 -9.79
CA LEU A 84 -0.02 -3.67 -10.09
C LEU A 84 -0.82 -2.95 -11.17
N VAL A 85 -1.11 -1.67 -10.92
CA VAL A 85 -1.88 -0.82 -11.82
C VAL A 85 -1.21 0.55 -12.01
N LYS A 86 -1.62 1.30 -13.04
CA LYS A 86 -1.19 2.70 -13.20
C LYS A 86 -1.82 3.56 -12.10
N LYS A 87 -1.14 4.64 -11.70
CA LYS A 87 -1.66 5.59 -10.69
C LYS A 87 -3.06 6.10 -11.01
N GLY A 88 -3.33 6.39 -12.29
CA GLY A 88 -4.63 6.88 -12.75
C GLY A 88 -5.74 5.84 -12.75
N GLN A 89 -5.43 4.56 -12.55
CA GLN A 89 -6.40 3.45 -12.47
C GLN A 89 -6.84 3.14 -11.04
N ILE A 90 -6.25 3.80 -10.03
CA ILE A 90 -6.66 3.66 -8.63
C ILE A 90 -8.02 4.33 -8.44
N PRO A 91 -9.08 3.58 -8.10
CA PRO A 91 -10.41 4.14 -7.89
C PRO A 91 -10.45 4.97 -6.59
N ARG A 92 -11.15 6.10 -6.65
CA ARG A 92 -11.33 7.04 -5.52
C ARG A 92 -12.79 7.30 -5.19
N THR A 93 -13.70 6.79 -6.00
CA THR A 93 -15.14 6.94 -5.85
C THR A 93 -15.83 5.60 -6.13
N MET A 94 -17.05 5.41 -5.62
CA MET A 94 -17.86 4.21 -5.93
C MET A 94 -17.99 4.00 -7.43
N ARG A 95 -18.33 5.05 -8.19
CA ARG A 95 -18.44 4.97 -9.65
C ARG A 95 -17.14 4.47 -10.32
N GLN A 96 -15.96 4.86 -9.79
CA GLN A 96 -14.69 4.38 -10.32
C GLN A 96 -14.43 2.92 -9.94
N MET A 97 -14.92 2.46 -8.77
CA MET A 97 -14.86 1.06 -8.37
C MET A 97 -15.76 0.19 -9.26
N GLU A 98 -16.97 0.65 -9.52
CA GLU A 98 -17.91 0.00 -10.46
C GLU A 98 -17.32 -0.07 -11.88
N ASN A 99 -16.71 1.02 -12.36
CA ASN A 99 -16.06 1.07 -13.67
C ASN A 99 -14.76 0.25 -13.74
N CYS A 100 -14.23 -0.25 -12.61
CA CYS A 100 -13.10 -1.17 -12.61
C CYS A 100 -13.48 -2.50 -13.29
N PHE A 101 -14.74 -2.89 -13.15
CA PHE A 101 -15.35 -4.02 -13.83
C PHE A 101 -16.00 -3.56 -15.14
N GLY A 102 -15.90 -4.32 -16.18
CA GLY A 102 -16.55 -4.07 -17.48
C GLY A 102 -15.65 -3.39 -18.53
N LYS A 103 -14.83 -2.41 -18.21
CA LYS A 103 -13.86 -1.77 -19.15
C LYS A 103 -12.66 -1.18 -18.42
N GLY A 104 -12.40 -1.64 -17.23
CA GLY A 104 -11.34 -1.14 -16.38
C GLY A 104 -10.29 -2.20 -16.03
N PRO A 105 -9.33 -1.83 -15.20
CA PRO A 105 -8.21 -2.72 -14.88
C PRO A 105 -8.63 -4.00 -14.15
N CYS A 106 -9.78 -4.03 -13.48
CA CYS A 106 -10.25 -5.25 -12.82
C CYS A 106 -10.70 -6.30 -13.85
N ASP A 107 -11.35 -5.85 -14.91
CA ASP A 107 -11.76 -6.69 -16.02
C ASP A 107 -10.56 -7.23 -16.79
N ASP A 108 -9.64 -6.35 -17.19
CA ASP A 108 -8.39 -6.73 -17.84
C ASP A 108 -7.62 -7.80 -17.04
N LEU A 109 -7.55 -7.63 -15.73
CA LEU A 109 -6.88 -8.58 -14.83
C LEU A 109 -7.65 -9.88 -14.68
N ALA A 110 -8.98 -9.85 -14.63
CA ALA A 110 -9.81 -11.05 -14.59
C ALA A 110 -9.63 -11.89 -15.86
N VAL A 111 -9.61 -11.25 -17.03
CA VAL A 111 -9.29 -11.91 -18.31
C VAL A 111 -7.88 -12.50 -18.28
N ALA A 112 -6.88 -11.76 -17.82
CA ALA A 112 -5.49 -12.23 -17.75
C ALA A 112 -5.32 -13.43 -16.79
N HIS A 113 -6.12 -13.50 -15.73
CA HIS A 113 -6.18 -14.65 -14.82
C HIS A 113 -7.03 -15.81 -15.37
N GLY A 114 -7.71 -15.64 -16.50
CA GLY A 114 -8.65 -16.60 -17.07
C GLY A 114 -9.93 -16.73 -16.24
N ALA A 115 -10.30 -15.71 -15.47
CA ALA A 115 -11.55 -15.67 -14.70
C ALA A 115 -12.73 -15.14 -15.52
N ILE A 116 -12.46 -14.54 -16.68
CA ILE A 116 -13.45 -14.13 -17.67
C ILE A 116 -12.99 -14.67 -19.03
N ASN A 117 -13.90 -15.29 -19.75
CA ASN A 117 -13.68 -15.69 -21.14
C ASN A 117 -13.73 -14.41 -22.01
N PRO A 118 -12.64 -14.04 -22.71
CA PRO A 118 -12.61 -12.81 -23.50
C PRO A 118 -13.55 -12.80 -24.71
N ASP A 119 -13.95 -13.97 -25.22
CA ASP A 119 -14.80 -14.08 -26.39
C ASP A 119 -16.29 -14.01 -26.03
N THR A 120 -16.69 -14.57 -24.88
CA THR A 120 -18.09 -14.65 -24.45
C THR A 120 -18.44 -13.68 -23.33
N GLY A 121 -17.44 -13.20 -22.57
CA GLY A 121 -17.63 -12.39 -21.38
C GLY A 121 -18.12 -13.18 -20.16
N GLU A 122 -18.17 -14.51 -20.26
CA GLU A 122 -18.63 -15.36 -19.16
C GLU A 122 -17.59 -15.51 -18.07
N GLU A 123 -18.04 -15.45 -16.82
CA GLU A 123 -17.22 -15.72 -15.65
C GLU A 123 -16.92 -17.22 -15.53
N GLN A 124 -15.69 -17.55 -15.17
CA GLN A 124 -15.22 -18.92 -14.97
C GLN A 124 -14.18 -18.98 -13.85
N ASP A 125 -13.83 -20.19 -13.43
CA ASP A 125 -12.75 -20.37 -12.46
C ASP A 125 -11.41 -19.92 -13.05
N PRO A 126 -10.62 -19.11 -12.33
CA PRO A 126 -9.35 -18.62 -12.83
C PRO A 126 -8.35 -19.76 -13.04
N THR A 127 -7.73 -19.78 -14.20
CA THR A 127 -6.77 -20.82 -14.61
C THR A 127 -5.31 -20.39 -14.43
N THR A 128 -5.05 -19.10 -14.31
CA THR A 128 -3.72 -18.49 -14.23
C THR A 128 -3.51 -17.78 -12.89
N PRO A 129 -2.92 -18.43 -11.88
CA PRO A 129 -2.76 -17.83 -10.56
C PRO A 129 -1.73 -16.68 -10.51
N LEU A 130 -0.80 -16.62 -11.47
CA LEU A 130 0.25 -15.60 -11.56
C LEU A 130 0.33 -15.06 -12.98
N VAL A 131 0.13 -13.76 -13.13
CA VAL A 131 0.32 -13.01 -14.38
C VAL A 131 1.58 -12.15 -14.24
N ASN A 132 2.50 -12.28 -15.19
CA ASN A 132 3.71 -11.48 -15.26
C ASN A 132 3.86 -10.93 -16.69
N VAL A 133 3.67 -9.63 -16.86
CA VAL A 133 3.50 -9.00 -18.19
C VAL A 133 4.84 -8.61 -18.82
N GLY A 134 5.93 -8.66 -18.10
CA GLY A 134 7.23 -8.20 -18.60
C GLY A 134 8.40 -9.02 -18.06
N PRO A 135 9.51 -8.35 -17.76
CA PRO A 135 10.65 -9.02 -17.12
C PRO A 135 10.23 -9.67 -15.79
N ALA A 136 10.87 -10.79 -15.45
CA ALA A 136 10.52 -11.56 -14.27
C ALA A 136 10.42 -10.73 -12.99
N GLY A 137 9.34 -10.93 -12.23
CA GLY A 137 8.99 -10.23 -11.00
C GLY A 137 8.04 -9.06 -11.21
N PHE A 138 7.54 -8.53 -10.10
CA PHE A 138 6.55 -7.46 -10.09
C PHE A 138 7.22 -6.11 -10.30
N ASN A 139 7.07 -5.55 -11.50
CA ASN A 139 7.76 -4.32 -11.89
C ASN A 139 6.89 -3.33 -12.68
N GLN A 140 5.75 -3.75 -13.22
CA GLN A 140 4.90 -2.91 -14.07
C GLN A 140 3.41 -3.19 -13.90
N PRO A 141 2.53 -2.27 -14.33
CA PRO A 141 1.08 -2.50 -14.36
C PRO A 141 0.72 -3.74 -15.19
N GLY A 142 -0.21 -4.54 -14.69
CA GLY A 142 -0.62 -5.81 -15.25
C GLY A 142 0.01 -7.02 -14.55
N ASP A 143 1.14 -6.87 -13.83
CA ASP A 143 1.64 -7.94 -12.98
C ASP A 143 0.65 -8.20 -11.85
N SER A 144 0.23 -9.44 -11.69
CA SER A 144 -0.85 -9.81 -10.76
C SER A 144 -0.66 -11.22 -10.21
N VAL A 145 -1.11 -11.43 -8.97
CA VAL A 145 -1.15 -12.75 -8.34
C VAL A 145 -2.46 -12.92 -7.57
N LEU A 146 -3.09 -14.08 -7.73
CA LEU A 146 -4.24 -14.48 -6.94
C LEU A 146 -3.79 -15.00 -5.57
N ILE A 147 -4.55 -14.68 -4.55
CA ILE A 147 -4.32 -15.07 -3.17
C ILE A 147 -5.53 -15.89 -2.74
N PRO A 148 -5.37 -17.20 -2.56
CA PRO A 148 -6.49 -18.04 -2.14
C PRO A 148 -6.93 -17.71 -0.71
N PRO A 149 -8.18 -17.97 -0.33
CA PRO A 149 -8.68 -17.80 1.03
C PRO A 149 -7.75 -18.42 2.06
N SER A 150 -7.42 -17.65 3.11
CA SER A 150 -6.46 -18.06 4.17
C SER A 150 -5.06 -18.42 3.66
N GLY A 151 -4.74 -18.03 2.41
CA GLY A 151 -3.50 -18.39 1.72
C GLY A 151 -2.38 -17.39 1.91
N LYS A 152 -1.23 -17.72 1.32
CA LYS A 152 -0.05 -16.90 1.31
C LYS A 152 0.69 -17.03 -0.01
N VAL A 153 1.06 -15.90 -0.60
CA VAL A 153 1.86 -15.83 -1.82
C VAL A 153 3.08 -14.94 -1.62
N LYS A 154 4.11 -15.13 -2.41
CA LYS A 154 5.33 -14.33 -2.39
C LYS A 154 5.63 -13.82 -3.78
N VAL A 155 5.88 -12.52 -3.90
CA VAL A 155 6.29 -11.88 -5.14
C VAL A 155 7.60 -11.11 -4.94
N LYS A 156 8.41 -11.03 -5.98
CA LYS A 156 9.63 -10.24 -6.00
C LYS A 156 9.34 -8.88 -6.62
N ILE A 157 9.62 -7.78 -5.90
CA ILE A 157 9.46 -6.43 -6.43
C ILE A 157 10.75 -6.03 -7.13
N THR A 158 10.80 -6.15 -8.45
CA THR A 158 12.02 -5.94 -9.25
C THR A 158 12.13 -4.55 -9.86
N GLY A 159 11.03 -3.81 -9.91
CA GLY A 159 11.03 -2.41 -10.38
C GLY A 159 11.77 -1.46 -9.43
N SER A 160 12.29 -0.35 -9.96
CA SER A 160 13.02 0.68 -9.21
C SER A 160 12.17 1.88 -8.81
N SER A 161 10.96 2.01 -9.33
CA SER A 161 10.02 3.09 -9.02
C SER A 161 8.87 2.60 -8.16
N ASP A 162 8.24 3.53 -7.45
CA ASP A 162 7.01 3.27 -6.70
C ASP A 162 5.93 2.68 -7.60
N LYS A 163 5.14 1.77 -7.03
CA LYS A 163 4.04 1.07 -7.70
C LYS A 163 2.73 1.35 -6.99
N TYR A 164 1.63 1.26 -7.73
CA TYR A 164 0.29 1.26 -7.16
C TYR A 164 -0.30 -0.14 -7.34
N TYR A 165 -1.09 -0.57 -6.38
CA TYR A 165 -1.75 -1.87 -6.44
C TYR A 165 -3.20 -1.78 -6.00
N LEU A 166 -3.98 -2.74 -6.46
CA LEU A 166 -5.34 -3.00 -5.99
C LEU A 166 -5.61 -4.51 -5.95
N CYS A 167 -6.71 -4.88 -5.30
CA CYS A 167 -7.32 -6.18 -5.46
C CYS A 167 -8.34 -6.09 -6.62
N ALA A 168 -8.17 -6.89 -7.68
CA ALA A 168 -9.09 -6.88 -8.83
C ALA A 168 -10.49 -7.41 -8.48
N ILE A 169 -10.61 -8.19 -7.39
CA ILE A 169 -11.88 -8.73 -6.88
C ILE A 169 -12.58 -7.69 -5.98
N HIS A 170 -11.80 -6.91 -5.21
CA HIS A 170 -12.29 -5.92 -4.25
C HIS A 170 -11.57 -4.59 -4.49
N PRO A 171 -11.99 -3.77 -5.47
CA PRO A 171 -11.22 -2.62 -5.96
C PRO A 171 -11.05 -1.47 -4.93
N TRP A 172 -11.73 -1.53 -3.80
CA TRP A 172 -11.49 -0.66 -2.64
C TRP A 172 -10.29 -1.08 -1.79
N MET A 173 -9.77 -2.32 -1.97
CA MET A 173 -8.53 -2.80 -1.38
C MET A 173 -7.37 -2.38 -2.27
N LEU A 174 -6.72 -1.27 -1.93
CA LEU A 174 -5.70 -0.65 -2.77
C LEU A 174 -4.58 -0.03 -1.94
N GLY A 175 -3.50 0.34 -2.60
CA GLY A 175 -2.39 1.00 -1.92
C GLY A 175 -1.19 1.26 -2.83
N LYS A 176 -0.05 1.47 -2.18
CA LYS A 176 1.21 1.85 -2.82
C LYS A 176 2.38 1.02 -2.30
N VAL A 177 3.24 0.56 -3.19
CA VAL A 177 4.55 0.03 -2.85
C VAL A 177 5.59 1.13 -3.07
N LYS A 178 6.23 1.59 -2.01
CA LYS A 178 7.43 2.44 -2.07
C LYS A 178 8.65 1.56 -2.27
N VAL A 179 9.37 1.80 -3.36
CA VAL A 179 10.60 1.07 -3.67
C VAL A 179 11.79 1.91 -3.23
N GLY A 180 12.40 1.52 -2.12
CA GLY A 180 13.60 2.15 -1.59
C GLY A 180 14.89 1.52 -2.15
N ARG A 181 15.97 2.21 -1.87
CA ARG A 181 17.35 1.76 -2.16
C ARG A 181 17.83 0.77 -1.11
#